data_1e3fc3ddea2d2b929f10ac4dc99157d4
#
_entry.id   1e3fc3ddea2d2b929f10ac4dc99157d4
#
_cell.length_a   1.000
_cell.length_b   1.000
_cell.length_c   1.000
_cell.angle_alpha   90.00
_cell.angle_beta   90.00
_cell.angle_gamma   90.00
#
_symmetry.space_group_name_H-M   'P 1'
#
loop_
_entity.id
_entity.type
_entity.pdbx_description
1 polymer ?
#
loop_
_entity_poly.entity_id
_entity_poly.type
_entity_poly.pdbx_seq_one_letter_code
_entity_poly.pdbx_strand_id
1 'polypeptide(L)'
;MTSDIFKELNMQAHLRIARPVSDLQFAKTMYCQGLQLSVIGAFEDHQGFDGVMLGRAGMQYHFEFTHCKTQPVRAQPTAEDLIVFYLPDNHEWITSCARMLTAGFQQVAAFNPYWDLKGRTFVDADGYRVVLQNARCAIIA
;
A
#
# COMPACT_ATOMS: atom_id res chain seq x y z
N MET A 1 -29.57 -17.45 -15.43
CA MET A 1 -30.31 -17.07 -14.21
C MET A 1 -29.35 -16.89 -13.05
N THR A 2 -28.69 -17.94 -12.62
CA THR A 2 -27.70 -17.83 -11.53
C THR A 2 -26.58 -16.86 -11.83
N SER A 3 -26.13 -16.76 -13.09
CA SER A 3 -25.06 -15.81 -13.46
C SER A 3 -25.45 -14.35 -13.23
N ASP A 4 -26.72 -13.99 -13.47
CA ASP A 4 -27.19 -12.63 -13.26
C ASP A 4 -27.28 -12.28 -11.77
N ILE A 5 -27.72 -13.26 -10.97
CA ILE A 5 -27.78 -13.08 -9.51
C ILE A 5 -26.38 -12.91 -8.95
N PHE A 6 -25.40 -13.70 -9.41
CA PHE A 6 -24.01 -13.57 -8.99
C PHE A 6 -23.42 -12.23 -9.41
N LYS A 7 -23.77 -11.72 -10.60
CA LYS A 7 -23.31 -10.39 -11.02
C LYS A 7 -23.84 -9.30 -10.11
N GLU A 8 -25.10 -9.36 -9.73
CA GLU A 8 -25.72 -8.37 -8.84
C GLU A 8 -25.12 -8.39 -7.45
N LEU A 9 -24.72 -9.58 -6.95
CA LEU A 9 -24.13 -9.74 -5.63
C LEU A 9 -22.63 -9.54 -5.64
N ASN A 10 -22.00 -9.53 -6.80
CA ASN A 10 -20.55 -9.40 -6.92
C ASN A 10 -20.14 -7.93 -6.88
N MET A 11 -19.64 -7.49 -5.74
CA MET A 11 -19.15 -6.14 -5.60
C MET A 11 -17.87 -5.96 -6.41
N GLN A 12 -17.91 -5.06 -7.38
CA GLN A 12 -16.76 -4.69 -8.21
C GLN A 12 -16.28 -3.30 -7.82
N ALA A 13 -15.85 -3.18 -6.58
CA ALA A 13 -15.42 -1.91 -6.06
C ALA A 13 -13.93 -1.68 -6.34
N HIS A 14 -13.60 -0.45 -6.69
CA HIS A 14 -12.22 0.02 -6.69
C HIS A 14 -11.89 0.50 -5.27
N LEU A 15 -10.76 0.10 -4.73
CA LEU A 15 -10.35 0.43 -3.37
C LEU A 15 -9.39 1.62 -3.37
N ARG A 16 -9.70 2.65 -2.59
CA ARG A 16 -8.74 3.71 -2.27
C ARG A 16 -8.28 3.55 -0.84
N ILE A 17 -6.97 3.59 -0.65
CA ILE A 17 -6.35 3.60 0.68
C ILE A 17 -5.84 5.02 0.91
N ALA A 18 -6.52 5.78 1.76
CA ALA A 18 -6.20 7.18 2.01
C ALA A 18 -5.49 7.31 3.35
N ARG A 19 -4.34 8.02 3.37
CA ARG A 19 -3.50 8.15 4.56
C ARG A 19 -2.88 9.53 4.66
N PRO A 20 -2.82 10.11 5.87
CA PRO A 20 -2.00 11.29 6.10
C PRO A 20 -0.52 10.90 6.12
N VAL A 21 0.33 11.74 5.55
CA VAL A 21 1.79 11.56 5.57
C VAL A 21 2.46 12.85 6.00
N SER A 22 3.66 12.73 6.57
CA SER A 22 4.40 13.90 7.05
C SER A 22 5.07 14.67 5.91
N ASP A 23 5.54 13.97 4.89
CA ASP A 23 6.21 14.55 3.73
C ASP A 23 5.65 13.91 2.48
N LEU A 24 4.80 14.66 1.77
CA LEU A 24 4.06 14.15 0.63
C LEU A 24 4.98 13.74 -0.52
N GLN A 25 6.00 14.56 -0.81
CA GLN A 25 6.94 14.29 -1.89
C GLN A 25 7.78 13.04 -1.59
N PHE A 26 8.22 12.90 -0.36
CA PHE A 26 9.03 11.75 0.07
C PHE A 26 8.23 10.46 0.01
N ALA A 27 7.00 10.47 0.53
CA ALA A 27 6.11 9.32 0.49
C ALA A 27 5.79 8.90 -0.96
N LYS A 28 5.52 9.87 -1.81
CA LYS A 28 5.28 9.63 -3.24
C LYS A 28 6.47 8.89 -3.85
N THR A 29 7.67 9.37 -3.63
CA THR A 29 8.89 8.79 -4.22
C THR A 29 9.11 7.37 -3.70
N MET A 30 8.99 7.16 -2.39
CA MET A 30 9.16 5.83 -1.80
C MET A 30 8.20 4.80 -2.38
N TYR A 31 6.92 5.13 -2.43
CA TYR A 31 5.91 4.18 -2.88
C TYR A 31 5.95 3.96 -4.39
N CYS A 32 6.23 5.00 -5.17
CA CYS A 32 6.40 4.83 -6.62
C CYS A 32 7.57 3.91 -6.94
N GLN A 33 8.70 4.09 -6.26
CA GLN A 33 9.89 3.26 -6.48
C GLN A 33 9.72 1.85 -5.89
N GLY A 34 9.24 1.77 -4.65
CA GLY A 34 9.15 0.49 -3.94
C GLY A 34 8.10 -0.45 -4.49
N LEU A 35 6.93 0.07 -4.82
CA LEU A 35 5.80 -0.73 -5.30
C LEU A 35 5.53 -0.57 -6.79
N GLN A 36 6.41 0.10 -7.52
CA GLN A 36 6.26 0.35 -8.96
C GLN A 36 4.94 1.01 -9.31
N LEU A 37 4.60 2.05 -8.56
CA LEU A 37 3.40 2.84 -8.81
C LEU A 37 3.74 4.10 -9.60
N SER A 38 2.72 4.69 -10.19
CA SER A 38 2.82 5.97 -10.89
C SER A 38 1.85 6.97 -10.26
N VAL A 39 2.13 8.25 -10.41
CA VAL A 39 1.19 9.30 -10.02
C VAL A 39 0.03 9.27 -11.01
N ILE A 40 -1.17 8.99 -10.52
CA ILE A 40 -2.38 8.96 -11.34
C ILE A 40 -3.27 10.17 -11.11
N GLY A 41 -2.93 11.02 -10.15
CA GLY A 41 -3.62 12.27 -9.87
C GLY A 41 -2.95 13.01 -8.73
N ALA A 42 -3.20 14.30 -8.64
CA ALA A 42 -2.69 15.14 -7.58
C ALA A 42 -3.54 16.38 -7.45
N PHE A 43 -3.51 16.98 -6.27
CA PHE A 43 -4.17 18.26 -6.04
C PHE A 43 -3.39 19.06 -5.01
N GLU A 44 -3.51 20.38 -5.10
CA GLU A 44 -2.88 21.28 -4.15
C GLU A 44 -3.93 22.26 -3.63
N ASP A 45 -3.83 22.55 -2.34
CA ASP A 45 -4.63 23.56 -1.66
C ASP A 45 -6.13 23.45 -1.92
N HIS A 46 -6.63 22.23 -1.95
CA HIS A 46 -8.06 21.96 -2.02
C HIS A 46 -8.61 21.99 -0.61
N GLN A 47 -9.22 23.11 -0.21
CA GLN A 47 -9.73 23.32 1.15
C GLN A 47 -8.64 23.05 2.22
N GLY A 48 -7.40 23.43 1.93
CA GLY A 48 -6.28 23.24 2.84
C GLY A 48 -5.54 21.92 2.70
N PHE A 49 -5.97 21.04 1.81
CA PHE A 49 -5.34 19.74 1.61
C PHE A 49 -4.49 19.72 0.35
N ASP A 50 -3.30 19.18 0.46
CA ASP A 50 -2.51 18.71 -0.68
C ASP A 50 -2.64 17.19 -0.73
N GLY A 51 -2.60 16.61 -1.91
CA GLY A 51 -2.69 15.16 -2.06
C GLY A 51 -2.09 14.64 -3.35
N VAL A 52 -1.76 13.35 -3.32
CA VAL A 52 -1.26 12.63 -4.49
C VAL A 52 -1.89 11.24 -4.50
N MET A 53 -2.33 10.80 -5.67
CA MET A 53 -2.86 9.46 -5.87
C MET A 53 -1.84 8.63 -6.65
N LEU A 54 -1.56 7.43 -6.15
CA LEU A 54 -0.57 6.52 -6.72
C LEU A 54 -1.22 5.20 -7.10
N GLY A 55 -1.00 4.76 -8.34
CA GLY A 55 -1.55 3.51 -8.82
C GLY A 55 -0.99 3.16 -10.19
N ARG A 56 -1.68 2.29 -10.90
CA ARG A 56 -1.40 1.92 -12.29
C ARG A 56 -2.69 1.57 -13.00
N ALA A 57 -2.68 1.71 -14.32
CA ALA A 57 -3.81 1.29 -15.13
C ALA A 57 -4.09 -0.21 -14.90
N GLY A 58 -5.37 -0.57 -14.77
CA GLY A 58 -5.79 -1.94 -14.57
C GLY A 58 -5.77 -2.46 -13.15
N MET A 59 -5.23 -1.70 -12.19
CA MET A 59 -5.26 -2.06 -10.78
C MET A 59 -6.63 -1.76 -10.18
N GLN A 60 -7.07 -2.62 -9.26
CA GLN A 60 -8.34 -2.45 -8.56
C GLN A 60 -8.19 -1.69 -7.23
N TYR A 61 -7.03 -1.12 -6.99
CA TYR A 61 -6.75 -0.29 -5.83
C TYR A 61 -5.77 0.81 -6.20
N HIS A 62 -5.76 1.87 -5.37
CA HIS A 62 -4.72 2.88 -5.41
C HIS A 62 -4.56 3.52 -4.04
N PHE A 63 -3.43 4.19 -3.84
CA PHE A 63 -3.16 4.96 -2.63
C PHE A 63 -3.49 6.43 -2.86
N GLU A 64 -3.95 7.09 -1.81
CA GLU A 64 -4.00 8.54 -1.75
C GLU A 64 -3.26 8.98 -0.50
N PHE A 65 -2.20 9.75 -0.67
CA PHE A 65 -1.51 10.38 0.45
C PHE A 65 -1.90 11.83 0.52
N THR A 66 -2.17 12.31 1.73
CA THR A 66 -2.63 13.68 1.95
C THR A 66 -1.83 14.37 3.04
N HIS A 67 -1.84 15.70 2.96
CA HIS A 67 -1.31 16.56 4.00
C HIS A 67 -2.26 17.75 4.14
N CYS A 68 -2.80 17.96 5.33
CA CYS A 68 -3.64 19.11 5.62
C CYS A 68 -2.77 20.22 6.16
N LYS A 69 -2.66 21.33 5.43
CA LYS A 69 -1.77 22.45 5.81
C LYS A 69 -2.31 23.22 7.01
N THR A 70 -3.63 23.28 7.17
CA THR A 70 -4.27 24.05 8.24
C THR A 70 -4.41 23.25 9.54
N GLN A 71 -4.57 21.94 9.45
CA GLN A 71 -4.70 21.04 10.59
C GLN A 71 -3.92 19.75 10.32
N PRO A 72 -2.57 19.78 10.40
CA PRO A 72 -1.78 18.59 10.13
C PRO A 72 -2.18 17.44 11.05
N VAL A 73 -2.45 16.28 10.45
CA VAL A 73 -2.79 15.06 11.16
C VAL A 73 -1.57 14.16 11.18
N ARG A 74 -1.16 13.76 12.37
CA ARG A 74 -0.03 12.87 12.54
C ARG A 74 -0.44 11.43 12.27
N ALA A 75 0.35 10.72 11.44
CA ALA A 75 0.17 9.29 11.25
C ALA A 75 0.42 8.55 12.57
N GLN A 76 -0.47 7.62 12.92
CA GLN A 76 -0.36 6.83 14.15
C GLN A 76 -0.69 5.35 13.86
N PRO A 77 -0.01 4.71 12.91
CA PRO A 77 -0.25 3.30 12.65
C PRO A 77 0.29 2.44 13.79
N THR A 78 -0.35 1.29 14.00
CA THR A 78 0.17 0.29 14.91
C THR A 78 0.97 -0.76 14.15
N ALA A 79 1.70 -1.61 14.90
CA ALA A 79 2.46 -2.71 14.31
C ALA A 79 1.55 -3.80 13.70
N GLU A 80 0.25 -3.76 13.93
CA GLU A 80 -0.71 -4.70 13.36
C GLU A 80 -1.50 -4.11 12.19
N ASP A 81 -1.31 -2.82 11.87
CA ASP A 81 -1.91 -2.21 10.69
C ASP A 81 -1.03 -2.54 9.48
N LEU A 82 -1.46 -3.51 8.68
CA LEU A 82 -0.65 -4.05 7.60
C LEU A 82 -1.35 -3.91 6.26
N ILE A 83 -0.57 -3.59 5.24
CA ILE A 83 -0.94 -3.85 3.85
C ILE A 83 -0.11 -5.04 3.42
N VAL A 84 -0.76 -6.10 2.94
CA VAL A 84 -0.09 -7.34 2.55
C VAL A 84 -0.26 -7.57 1.06
N PHE A 85 0.86 -7.68 0.36
CA PHE A 85 0.88 -8.11 -1.03
C PHE A 85 1.36 -9.54 -1.11
N TYR A 86 0.61 -10.38 -1.84
CA TYR A 86 0.96 -11.77 -2.05
C TYR A 86 1.70 -11.92 -3.37
N LEU A 87 2.93 -12.39 -3.30
CA LEU A 87 3.81 -12.60 -4.45
C LEU A 87 4.26 -14.06 -4.44
N PRO A 88 3.49 -14.96 -5.07
CA PRO A 88 3.81 -16.40 -5.02
C PRO A 88 5.07 -16.78 -5.78
N ASP A 89 5.44 -16.03 -6.82
CA ASP A 89 6.69 -16.28 -7.55
C ASP A 89 7.89 -15.84 -6.71
N ASN A 90 8.79 -16.77 -6.42
CA ASN A 90 9.92 -16.50 -5.55
C ASN A 90 10.87 -15.43 -6.10
N HIS A 91 11.12 -15.46 -7.40
CA HIS A 91 12.01 -14.46 -8.04
C HIS A 91 11.41 -13.06 -7.98
N GLU A 92 10.13 -12.95 -8.28
CA GLU A 92 9.41 -11.69 -8.19
C GLU A 92 9.40 -11.16 -6.75
N TRP A 93 9.20 -12.05 -5.78
CA TRP A 93 9.22 -11.66 -4.37
C TRP A 93 10.58 -11.14 -3.93
N ILE A 94 11.68 -11.85 -4.27
CA ILE A 94 13.04 -11.43 -3.93
C ILE A 94 13.35 -10.07 -4.56
N THR A 95 13.01 -9.91 -5.84
CA THR A 95 13.24 -8.66 -6.57
C THR A 95 12.46 -7.51 -5.97
N SER A 96 11.21 -7.77 -5.59
CA SER A 96 10.34 -6.75 -4.97
C SER A 96 10.85 -6.34 -3.59
N CYS A 97 11.31 -7.29 -2.79
CA CYS A 97 11.91 -6.98 -1.49
C CYS A 97 13.17 -6.10 -1.64
N ALA A 98 14.01 -6.42 -2.60
CA ALA A 98 15.21 -5.60 -2.88
C ALA A 98 14.82 -4.18 -3.31
N ARG A 99 13.77 -4.04 -4.11
CA ARG A 99 13.26 -2.74 -4.56
C ARG A 99 12.75 -1.90 -3.39
N MET A 100 12.09 -2.52 -2.43
CA MET A 100 11.62 -1.82 -1.23
C MET A 100 12.78 -1.21 -0.45
N LEU A 101 13.86 -1.96 -0.26
CA LEU A 101 15.05 -1.46 0.43
C LEU A 101 15.69 -0.30 -0.34
N THR A 102 15.83 -0.43 -1.65
CA THR A 102 16.38 0.63 -2.50
C THR A 102 15.53 1.90 -2.43
N ALA A 103 14.21 1.75 -2.30
CA ALA A 103 13.29 2.89 -2.21
C ALA A 103 13.34 3.59 -0.84
N GLY A 104 14.02 3.02 0.15
CA GLY A 104 14.19 3.63 1.47
C GLY A 104 13.31 3.05 2.57
N PHE A 105 12.51 2.02 2.28
CA PHE A 105 11.80 1.31 3.34
C PHE A 105 12.79 0.56 4.22
N GLN A 106 12.46 0.44 5.51
CA GLN A 106 13.27 -0.34 6.45
C GLN A 106 12.61 -1.69 6.68
N GLN A 107 13.39 -2.76 6.53
CA GLN A 107 12.90 -4.08 6.88
C GLN A 107 12.96 -4.27 8.39
N VAL A 108 11.88 -4.76 8.98
CA VAL A 108 11.76 -5.03 10.41
C VAL A 108 11.21 -6.43 10.64
N ALA A 109 11.44 -6.97 11.83
CA ALA A 109 10.76 -8.19 12.25
C ALA A 109 9.26 -7.89 12.39
N ALA A 110 8.42 -8.80 11.95
CA ALA A 110 6.97 -8.64 12.08
C ALA A 110 6.57 -8.69 13.55
N PHE A 111 5.57 -7.89 13.93
CA PHE A 111 5.00 -7.97 15.27
C PHE A 111 4.31 -9.33 15.48
N ASN A 112 3.52 -9.76 14.47
CA ASN A 112 2.97 -11.11 14.44
C ASN A 112 3.94 -12.00 13.68
N PRO A 113 4.57 -13.00 14.36
CA PRO A 113 5.59 -13.87 13.73
C PRO A 113 5.11 -14.63 12.50
N TYR A 114 3.80 -14.77 12.34
CA TYR A 114 3.21 -15.39 11.14
C TYR A 114 3.76 -14.76 9.85
N TRP A 115 3.93 -13.44 9.84
CA TRP A 115 4.38 -12.72 8.66
C TRP A 115 5.87 -12.85 8.38
N ASP A 116 6.64 -13.41 9.31
CA ASP A 116 8.06 -13.70 9.09
C ASP A 116 8.30 -15.09 8.47
N LEU A 117 7.29 -15.97 8.48
CA LEU A 117 7.46 -17.34 7.97
C LEU A 117 7.70 -17.38 6.47
N LYS A 118 6.96 -16.59 5.71
CA LYS A 118 7.08 -16.52 4.25
C LYS A 118 7.08 -15.08 3.73
N GLY A 119 7.30 -14.14 4.61
CA GLY A 119 7.20 -12.73 4.26
C GLY A 119 8.31 -11.89 4.84
N ARG A 120 8.34 -10.64 4.39
CA ARG A 120 9.18 -9.60 4.96
C ARG A 120 8.33 -8.36 5.17
N THR A 121 8.54 -7.69 6.29
CA THR A 121 7.81 -6.50 6.68
C THR A 121 8.69 -5.27 6.49
N PHE A 122 8.14 -4.27 5.82
CA PHE A 122 8.83 -3.02 5.50
C PHE A 122 8.07 -1.85 6.11
N VAL A 123 8.80 -0.91 6.70
CA VAL A 123 8.23 0.26 7.36
C VAL A 123 8.60 1.50 6.56
N ASP A 124 7.63 2.38 6.31
CA ASP A 124 7.88 3.65 5.65
C ASP A 124 8.28 4.73 6.67
N ALA A 125 8.45 5.97 6.20
CA ALA A 125 8.91 7.08 7.03
C ALA A 125 7.91 7.50 8.11
N ASP A 126 6.63 7.17 7.94
CA ASP A 126 5.56 7.51 8.89
C ASP A 126 5.16 6.35 9.79
N GLY A 127 5.81 5.18 9.62
CA GLY A 127 5.53 4.00 10.43
C GLY A 127 4.51 3.06 9.82
N TYR A 128 3.98 3.34 8.65
CA TYR A 128 3.08 2.40 7.95
C TYR A 128 3.84 1.18 7.48
N ARG A 129 3.21 0.02 7.58
CA ARG A 129 3.83 -1.27 7.29
C ARG A 129 3.27 -1.90 6.03
N VAL A 130 4.18 -2.42 5.22
CA VAL A 130 3.87 -3.20 4.02
C VAL A 130 4.55 -4.56 4.17
N VAL A 131 3.78 -5.62 4.04
CA VAL A 131 4.29 -7.00 4.03
C VAL A 131 4.30 -7.51 2.60
N LEU A 132 5.44 -8.05 2.17
CA LEU A 132 5.52 -8.79 0.92
C LEU A 132 5.60 -10.27 1.27
N GLN A 133 4.53 -11.00 0.97
CA GLN A 133 4.35 -12.40 1.35
C GLN A 133 4.62 -13.30 0.16
N ASN A 134 5.59 -14.20 0.30
CA ASN A 134 5.96 -15.15 -0.76
C ASN A 134 5.02 -16.36 -0.71
N ALA A 135 3.78 -16.12 -1.03
CA ALA A 135 2.72 -17.15 -1.01
C ALA A 135 1.52 -16.66 -1.81
N ARG A 136 0.64 -17.58 -2.15
CA ARG A 136 -0.69 -17.25 -2.65
C ARG A 136 -1.55 -16.84 -1.45
N CYS A 137 -2.48 -15.91 -1.70
CA CYS A 137 -3.48 -15.60 -0.69
C CYS A 137 -4.43 -16.81 -0.59
N ALA A 138 -4.33 -17.54 0.52
CA ALA A 138 -5.19 -18.68 0.76
C ALA A 138 -6.53 -18.18 1.27
N ILE A 139 -7.48 -17.99 0.35
CA ILE A 139 -8.86 -17.68 0.70
C ILE A 139 -9.60 -18.99 0.78
N ILE A 140 -10.10 -19.28 1.97
CA ILE A 140 -10.94 -20.46 2.19
C ILE A 140 -12.37 -20.02 1.88
N ALA A 141 -12.90 -20.55 0.81
CA ALA A 141 -14.28 -20.28 0.43
C ALA A 141 -15.24 -21.13 1.26
#